data_e65a85f643890f2d02c969cfa3782650
#
_entry.id   e65a85f643890f2d02c969cfa3782650
#
_cell.length_a   1.000
_cell.length_b   1.000
_cell.length_c   1.000
_cell.angle_alpha   90.00
_cell.angle_beta   90.00
_cell.angle_gamma   90.00
#
_symmetry.space_group_name_H-M   'P 1'
#
loop_
_entity.id
_entity.type
_entity.pdbx_description
1 polymer ?
#
loop_
_entity_poly.entity_id
_entity_poly.type
_entity_poly.pdbx_seq_one_letter_code
_entity_poly.pdbx_strand_id
1 'polypeptide(L)'
;MKKKVVITPSSFGQVSSKPLEKLKQYFDDIVINNTGKKIPSSDVVNFYDNTQYSIAGLEDLSSSILSHLPSLRVISRVGIGLDNIDLKYTSDNNIKVLNTPDPPTAAVSEMTITAALSLSRNLINYNKDLHMKHWNKSVSNSLKNKNIFIIGFGRIGQKVGKYFSFFGSKVCYYDPYIESKNIDNIFKKVEFKEGLLQADIISIHSSSKSELLGDAEFKLMKDNVIILNSSRGYHINELALFQNLKSKKASSCWIDVFREEPYKGDLITLDNAILTPHISTYTKICREEMEMQAVQNLLNAI
;
A
#
# COMPACT_ATOMS: atom_id res chain seq x y z
N MET A 1 -5.77 38.57 2.92
CA MET A 1 -6.70 37.44 3.20
C MET A 1 -5.99 36.45 4.09
N LYS A 2 -6.65 35.94 5.13
CA LYS A 2 -6.11 34.84 5.94
C LYS A 2 -5.94 33.60 5.06
N LYS A 3 -4.75 33.00 5.08
CA LYS A 3 -4.53 31.75 4.34
C LYS A 3 -5.16 30.59 5.11
N LYS A 4 -6.13 29.91 4.48
CA LYS A 4 -6.82 28.72 5.01
C LYS A 4 -6.24 27.45 4.41
N VAL A 5 -6.04 26.40 5.23
CA VAL A 5 -5.71 25.04 4.78
C VAL A 5 -6.64 24.02 5.43
N VAL A 6 -7.04 23.04 4.68
CA VAL A 6 -7.86 21.91 5.14
C VAL A 6 -7.00 20.64 5.21
N ILE A 7 -7.11 19.90 6.32
CA ILE A 7 -6.39 18.66 6.59
C ILE A 7 -7.40 17.55 6.79
N THR A 8 -7.48 16.63 5.85
CA THR A 8 -8.50 15.58 5.84
C THR A 8 -8.06 14.22 6.41
N PRO A 9 -6.75 13.84 6.42
CA PRO A 9 -6.34 12.61 7.11
C PRO A 9 -6.68 12.66 8.59
N SER A 10 -7.55 11.78 9.07
CA SER A 10 -8.00 11.78 10.47
C SER A 10 -6.91 11.44 11.49
N SER A 11 -5.77 10.92 11.06
CA SER A 11 -4.61 10.61 11.90
C SER A 11 -3.50 11.68 11.85
N PHE A 12 -3.72 12.80 11.13
CA PHE A 12 -2.71 13.86 10.99
C PHE A 12 -2.36 14.51 12.33
N GLY A 13 -1.09 14.61 12.62
CA GLY A 13 -0.59 15.20 13.87
C GLY A 13 -0.70 14.28 15.11
N GLN A 14 -1.25 13.07 14.99
CA GLN A 14 -1.39 12.16 16.15
C GLN A 14 -0.05 11.55 16.59
N VAL A 15 0.88 11.34 15.65
CA VAL A 15 2.20 10.76 15.93
C VAL A 15 3.21 11.84 16.32
N SER A 16 3.12 13.00 15.68
CA SER A 16 4.04 14.14 15.89
C SER A 16 3.32 15.46 15.65
N SER A 17 3.54 16.44 16.52
CA SER A 17 3.01 17.81 16.35
C SER A 17 3.76 18.63 15.29
N LYS A 18 4.98 18.22 14.91
CA LYS A 18 5.87 18.97 14.01
C LYS A 18 5.22 19.39 12.68
N PRO A 19 4.47 18.51 11.95
CA PRO A 19 3.82 18.91 10.72
C PRO A 19 2.81 20.04 10.92
N LEU A 20 2.03 19.96 12.01
CA LEU A 20 1.03 20.97 12.35
C LEU A 20 1.68 22.29 12.81
N GLU A 21 2.72 22.22 13.63
CA GLU A 21 3.49 23.39 14.06
C GLU A 21 4.09 24.13 12.87
N LYS A 22 4.59 23.38 11.88
CA LYS A 22 5.10 23.98 10.65
C LYS A 22 4.00 24.68 9.85
N LEU A 23 2.82 24.09 9.71
CA LEU A 23 1.69 24.73 9.02
C LEU A 23 1.24 26.02 9.71
N LYS A 24 1.19 26.06 11.03
CA LYS A 24 0.82 27.24 11.82
C LYS A 24 1.70 28.48 11.57
N GLN A 25 2.89 28.31 11.01
CA GLN A 25 3.77 29.42 10.64
C GLN A 25 3.34 30.11 9.33
N TYR A 26 2.50 29.46 8.51
CA TYR A 26 2.14 29.91 7.17
C TYR A 26 0.62 30.08 6.96
N PHE A 27 -0.20 29.48 7.81
CA PHE A 27 -1.65 29.49 7.71
C PHE A 27 -2.28 30.03 8.99
N ASP A 28 -3.21 30.97 8.84
CA ASP A 28 -3.95 31.59 9.94
C ASP A 28 -5.19 30.77 10.34
N ASP A 29 -5.72 29.96 9.40
CA ASP A 29 -6.90 29.15 9.57
C ASP A 29 -6.60 27.71 9.14
N ILE A 30 -6.62 26.77 10.09
CA ILE A 30 -6.30 25.36 9.87
C ILE A 30 -7.49 24.52 10.33
N VAL A 31 -8.19 23.93 9.36
CA VAL A 31 -9.30 23.03 9.61
C VAL A 31 -8.83 21.57 9.55
N ILE A 32 -9.00 20.83 10.65
CA ILE A 32 -8.49 19.46 10.77
C ILE A 32 -9.64 18.49 10.97
N ASN A 33 -9.59 17.36 10.27
CA ASN A 33 -10.50 16.24 10.50
C ASN A 33 -10.14 15.50 11.80
N ASN A 34 -10.85 15.82 12.88
CA ASN A 34 -10.68 15.19 14.19
C ASN A 34 -11.65 14.04 14.46
N THR A 35 -12.36 13.54 13.44
CA THR A 35 -13.40 12.51 13.63
C THR A 35 -12.84 11.10 13.84
N GLY A 36 -11.55 10.88 13.60
CA GLY A 36 -10.91 9.56 13.59
C GLY A 36 -11.33 8.68 12.40
N LYS A 37 -12.10 9.20 11.45
CA LYS A 37 -12.64 8.48 10.29
C LYS A 37 -12.41 9.25 9.00
N LYS A 38 -12.47 8.53 7.87
CA LYS A 38 -12.52 9.14 6.53
C LYS A 38 -13.75 10.05 6.43
N ILE A 39 -13.62 11.21 5.81
CA ILE A 39 -14.75 12.10 5.51
C ILE A 39 -15.66 11.42 4.48
N PRO A 40 -16.97 11.29 4.74
CA PRO A 40 -17.93 10.79 3.76
C PRO A 40 -17.99 11.68 2.52
N SER A 41 -18.23 11.11 1.35
CA SER A 41 -18.29 11.89 0.10
C SER A 41 -19.32 13.03 0.14
N SER A 42 -20.44 12.83 0.86
CA SER A 42 -21.48 13.87 1.08
C SER A 42 -20.98 15.11 1.81
N ASP A 43 -19.93 14.97 2.62
CA ASP A 43 -19.47 16.01 3.54
C ASP A 43 -18.21 16.72 3.04
N VAL A 44 -17.54 16.17 1.99
CA VAL A 44 -16.28 16.69 1.48
C VAL A 44 -16.38 18.15 1.05
N VAL A 45 -17.41 18.49 0.28
CA VAL A 45 -17.61 19.87 -0.22
C VAL A 45 -17.73 20.86 0.93
N ASN A 46 -18.55 20.54 1.92
CA ASN A 46 -18.73 21.38 3.10
C ASN A 46 -17.47 21.49 3.95
N PHE A 47 -16.72 20.39 4.08
CA PHE A 47 -15.48 20.37 4.86
C PHE A 47 -14.38 21.22 4.21
N TYR A 48 -14.32 21.23 2.89
CA TYR A 48 -13.37 22.07 2.14
C TYR A 48 -13.71 23.57 2.15
N ASP A 49 -14.99 23.94 2.20
CA ASP A 49 -15.51 25.29 2.39
C ASP A 49 -14.63 26.41 1.75
N ASN A 50 -14.61 26.45 0.42
CA ASN A 50 -13.87 27.44 -0.38
C ASN A 50 -12.34 27.54 -0.10
N THR A 51 -11.71 26.51 0.46
CA THR A 51 -10.27 26.52 0.66
C THR A 51 -9.50 26.47 -0.64
N GLN A 52 -8.31 27.08 -0.66
CA GLN A 52 -7.38 26.98 -1.81
C GLN A 52 -6.38 25.83 -1.63
N TYR A 53 -6.16 25.37 -0.42
CA TYR A 53 -5.06 24.47 -0.06
C TYR A 53 -5.55 23.31 0.77
N SER A 54 -5.14 22.09 0.39
CA SER A 54 -5.47 20.91 1.18
C SER A 54 -4.27 19.98 1.40
N ILE A 55 -4.21 19.42 2.59
CA ILE A 55 -3.47 18.18 2.88
C ILE A 55 -4.49 17.07 2.86
N ALA A 56 -4.48 16.27 1.79
CA ALA A 56 -5.49 15.29 1.48
C ALA A 56 -5.17 13.89 2.01
N GLY A 57 -6.21 13.16 2.40
CA GLY A 57 -6.17 11.74 2.78
C GLY A 57 -6.78 10.83 1.72
N LEU A 58 -7.80 10.07 2.14
CA LEU A 58 -8.50 9.08 1.33
C LEU A 58 -9.93 9.50 0.95
N GLU A 59 -10.32 10.74 1.23
CA GLU A 59 -11.63 11.27 0.82
C GLU A 59 -11.80 11.23 -0.70
N ASP A 60 -13.03 11.23 -1.15
CA ASP A 60 -13.36 11.26 -2.57
C ASP A 60 -13.08 12.65 -3.15
N LEU A 61 -12.17 12.73 -4.11
CA LEU A 61 -11.84 13.90 -4.91
C LEU A 61 -12.03 13.60 -6.41
N SER A 62 -13.14 12.91 -6.73
CA SER A 62 -13.60 12.71 -8.11
C SER A 62 -14.02 14.04 -8.74
N SER A 63 -14.14 14.07 -10.06
CA SER A 63 -14.61 15.26 -10.80
C SER A 63 -15.95 15.80 -10.32
N SER A 64 -16.86 14.91 -9.89
CA SER A 64 -18.15 15.30 -9.31
C SER A 64 -18.02 16.11 -8.01
N ILE A 65 -17.03 15.82 -7.18
CA ILE A 65 -16.72 16.58 -5.96
C ILE A 65 -15.92 17.82 -6.29
N LEU A 66 -14.85 17.67 -7.07
CA LEU A 66 -13.94 18.76 -7.41
C LEU A 66 -14.64 19.93 -8.14
N SER A 67 -15.69 19.65 -8.92
CA SER A 67 -16.47 20.68 -9.60
C SER A 67 -17.19 21.64 -8.64
N HIS A 68 -17.41 21.23 -7.39
CA HIS A 68 -17.97 22.06 -6.33
C HIS A 68 -16.90 22.76 -5.46
N LEU A 69 -15.62 22.62 -5.81
CA LEU A 69 -14.48 23.23 -5.11
C LEU A 69 -13.72 24.25 -6.01
N PRO A 70 -14.35 25.31 -6.53
CA PRO A 70 -13.76 26.18 -7.54
C PRO A 70 -12.54 26.97 -7.04
N SER A 71 -12.41 27.13 -5.74
CA SER A 71 -11.28 27.83 -5.13
C SER A 71 -10.04 26.98 -4.95
N LEU A 72 -10.14 25.65 -5.01
CA LEU A 72 -9.03 24.73 -4.75
C LEU A 72 -7.93 24.87 -5.80
N ARG A 73 -6.68 24.95 -5.33
CA ARG A 73 -5.48 25.15 -6.17
C ARG A 73 -4.41 24.11 -5.95
N VAL A 74 -4.27 23.62 -4.71
CA VAL A 74 -3.23 22.66 -4.37
C VAL A 74 -3.80 21.55 -3.50
N ILE A 75 -3.55 20.32 -3.91
CA ILE A 75 -3.83 19.09 -3.17
C ILE A 75 -2.49 18.43 -2.85
N SER A 76 -2.10 18.36 -1.58
CA SER A 76 -0.92 17.61 -1.13
C SER A 76 -1.37 16.37 -0.37
N ARG A 77 -1.28 15.21 -1.03
CA ARG A 77 -1.79 13.95 -0.51
C ARG A 77 -0.78 13.25 0.40
N VAL A 78 -1.19 12.86 1.61
CA VAL A 78 -0.40 12.04 2.55
C VAL A 78 -0.46 10.58 2.10
N GLY A 79 0.52 10.13 1.33
CA GLY A 79 0.65 8.77 0.78
C GLY A 79 1.01 8.75 -0.71
N ILE A 80 1.22 7.55 -1.27
CA ILE A 80 1.68 7.36 -2.65
C ILE A 80 0.50 7.38 -3.65
N GLY A 81 -0.57 6.63 -3.36
CA GLY A 81 -1.68 6.42 -4.28
C GLY A 81 -2.50 7.70 -4.50
N LEU A 82 -2.99 7.89 -5.71
CA LEU A 82 -3.83 9.01 -6.12
C LEU A 82 -5.16 8.52 -6.69
N ASP A 83 -5.55 7.30 -6.34
CA ASP A 83 -6.72 6.62 -6.92
C ASP A 83 -8.05 7.30 -6.57
N ASN A 84 -8.08 8.06 -5.48
CA ASN A 84 -9.24 8.83 -5.02
C ASN A 84 -9.31 10.25 -5.60
N ILE A 85 -8.37 10.63 -6.50
CA ILE A 85 -8.28 11.97 -7.10
C ILE A 85 -8.44 11.86 -8.62
N ASP A 86 -9.35 12.60 -9.21
CA ASP A 86 -9.45 12.71 -10.66
C ASP A 86 -8.33 13.60 -11.22
N LEU A 87 -7.22 12.95 -11.62
CA LEU A 87 -6.03 13.62 -12.13
C LEU A 87 -6.28 14.37 -13.45
N LYS A 88 -7.25 13.90 -14.26
CA LYS A 88 -7.60 14.59 -15.50
C LYS A 88 -8.32 15.89 -15.17
N TYR A 89 -9.33 15.86 -14.32
CA TYR A 89 -10.05 17.04 -13.87
C TYR A 89 -9.10 18.07 -13.23
N THR A 90 -8.21 17.62 -12.33
CA THR A 90 -7.26 18.52 -11.66
C THR A 90 -6.31 19.19 -12.64
N SER A 91 -5.82 18.46 -13.64
CA SER A 91 -4.96 19.01 -14.72
C SER A 91 -5.72 20.05 -15.56
N ASP A 92 -6.95 19.73 -15.99
CA ASP A 92 -7.76 20.61 -16.85
C ASP A 92 -8.17 21.91 -16.10
N ASN A 93 -8.21 21.89 -14.76
CA ASN A 93 -8.60 23.03 -13.91
C ASN A 93 -7.42 23.70 -13.16
N ASN A 94 -6.17 23.41 -13.55
CA ASN A 94 -4.96 23.96 -12.93
C ASN A 94 -4.87 23.72 -11.41
N ILE A 95 -5.35 22.60 -10.92
CA ILE A 95 -5.18 22.15 -9.53
C ILE A 95 -3.91 21.31 -9.45
N LYS A 96 -2.92 21.78 -8.70
CA LYS A 96 -1.65 21.08 -8.51
C LYS A 96 -1.83 19.92 -7.53
N VAL A 97 -1.49 18.70 -7.97
CA VAL A 97 -1.56 17.49 -7.13
C VAL A 97 -0.16 16.99 -6.82
N LEU A 98 0.12 16.78 -5.54
CA LEU A 98 1.40 16.31 -5.00
C LEU A 98 1.14 15.12 -4.08
N ASN A 99 2.11 14.22 -3.93
CA ASN A 99 2.03 13.06 -3.04
C ASN A 99 3.34 12.83 -2.26
N THR A 100 3.37 11.80 -1.41
CA THR A 100 4.52 11.49 -0.56
C THR A 100 5.07 10.08 -0.88
N PRO A 101 5.88 9.93 -1.96
CA PRO A 101 6.26 8.63 -2.47
C PRO A 101 7.43 7.96 -1.74
N ASP A 102 8.26 8.71 -0.99
CA ASP A 102 9.50 8.20 -0.43
C ASP A 102 9.35 7.53 0.95
N PRO A 103 8.67 8.15 1.94
CA PRO A 103 8.59 7.61 3.30
C PRO A 103 7.97 6.20 3.39
N PRO A 104 6.95 5.83 2.59
CA PRO A 104 6.36 4.49 2.62
C PRO A 104 7.34 3.36 2.27
N THR A 105 8.41 3.66 1.54
CA THR A 105 9.31 2.64 1.00
C THR A 105 9.91 1.72 2.07
N ALA A 106 10.37 2.29 3.18
CA ALA A 106 10.94 1.49 4.28
C ALA A 106 9.87 0.67 4.99
N ALA A 107 8.80 1.33 5.44
CA ALA A 107 7.77 0.70 6.26
C ALA A 107 7.03 -0.43 5.53
N VAL A 108 6.64 -0.20 4.27
CA VAL A 108 5.98 -1.24 3.45
C VAL A 108 6.91 -2.42 3.19
N SER A 109 8.20 -2.16 2.94
CA SER A 109 9.17 -3.23 2.73
C SER A 109 9.40 -4.07 3.99
N GLU A 110 9.48 -3.44 5.16
CA GLU A 110 9.59 -4.13 6.45
C GLU A 110 8.37 -5.00 6.73
N MET A 111 7.16 -4.46 6.51
CA MET A 111 5.91 -5.20 6.71
C MET A 111 5.80 -6.39 5.75
N THR A 112 6.23 -6.22 4.49
CA THR A 112 6.26 -7.31 3.50
C THR A 112 7.15 -8.46 3.95
N ILE A 113 8.36 -8.17 4.43
CA ILE A 113 9.28 -9.20 4.94
C ILE A 113 8.78 -9.82 6.23
N THR A 114 8.19 -9.03 7.13
CA THR A 114 7.56 -9.54 8.36
C THR A 114 6.47 -10.56 8.03
N ALA A 115 5.61 -10.26 7.09
CA ALA A 115 4.56 -11.16 6.63
C ALA A 115 5.14 -12.43 5.95
N ALA A 116 6.14 -12.26 5.08
CA ALA A 116 6.80 -13.39 4.41
C ALA A 116 7.44 -14.36 5.42
N LEU A 117 8.16 -13.83 6.41
CA LEU A 117 8.76 -14.63 7.49
C LEU A 117 7.69 -15.30 8.35
N SER A 118 6.63 -14.57 8.72
CA SER A 118 5.53 -15.09 9.54
C SER A 118 4.81 -16.26 8.84
N LEU A 119 4.52 -16.12 7.55
CA LEU A 119 3.90 -17.18 6.75
C LEU A 119 4.84 -18.37 6.55
N SER A 120 6.11 -18.13 6.15
CA SER A 120 7.08 -19.20 5.93
C SER A 120 7.34 -20.02 7.19
N ARG A 121 7.30 -19.39 8.38
CA ARG A 121 7.54 -20.03 9.67
C ARG A 121 6.27 -20.43 10.40
N ASN A 122 5.08 -20.22 9.81
CA ASN A 122 3.77 -20.49 10.42
C ASN A 122 3.59 -19.86 11.82
N LEU A 123 4.21 -18.69 12.02
CA LEU A 123 4.38 -18.09 13.34
C LEU A 123 3.05 -17.78 14.04
N ILE A 124 2.08 -17.24 13.30
CA ILE A 124 0.77 -16.86 13.85
C ILE A 124 0.00 -18.08 14.34
N ASN A 125 -0.01 -19.17 13.56
CA ASN A 125 -0.73 -20.38 13.93
C ASN A 125 -0.06 -21.09 15.13
N TYR A 126 1.27 -21.15 15.19
CA TYR A 126 1.95 -21.68 16.37
C TYR A 126 1.67 -20.87 17.64
N ASN A 127 1.64 -19.54 17.52
CA ASN A 127 1.25 -18.70 18.65
C ASN A 127 -0.21 -18.98 19.09
N LYS A 128 -1.14 -19.05 18.12
CA LYS A 128 -2.55 -19.40 18.39
C LYS A 128 -2.68 -20.77 19.07
N ASP A 129 -2.01 -21.80 18.53
CA ASP A 129 -2.01 -23.15 19.09
C ASP A 129 -1.54 -23.16 20.54
N LEU A 130 -0.43 -22.49 20.84
CA LEU A 130 0.14 -22.47 22.18
C LEU A 130 -0.76 -21.76 23.20
N HIS A 131 -1.43 -20.66 22.78
CA HIS A 131 -2.45 -20.01 23.62
C HIS A 131 -3.67 -20.91 23.89
N MET A 132 -3.98 -21.85 22.96
CA MET A 132 -5.00 -22.90 23.16
C MET A 132 -4.46 -24.13 23.85
N LYS A 133 -3.23 -24.08 24.41
CA LYS A 133 -2.54 -25.20 25.09
C LYS A 133 -2.24 -26.40 24.18
N HIS A 134 -2.17 -26.19 22.87
CA HIS A 134 -1.77 -27.20 21.90
C HIS A 134 -0.26 -27.11 21.68
N TRP A 135 0.48 -28.16 21.98
CA TRP A 135 1.92 -28.29 21.79
C TRP A 135 2.23 -28.96 20.47
N ASN A 136 1.90 -28.28 19.35
CA ASN A 136 2.12 -28.79 18.00
C ASN A 136 3.50 -28.39 17.47
N LYS A 137 4.21 -29.33 16.85
CA LYS A 137 5.47 -29.09 16.16
C LYS A 137 5.37 -29.62 14.74
N SER A 138 5.66 -28.77 13.75
CA SER A 138 5.80 -29.18 12.36
C SER A 138 7.00 -28.48 11.72
N VAL A 139 7.51 -29.07 10.64
CA VAL A 139 8.63 -28.49 9.89
C VAL A 139 8.12 -27.30 9.07
N SER A 140 8.71 -26.16 9.29
CA SER A 140 8.41 -24.91 8.55
C SER A 140 9.41 -24.69 7.43
N ASN A 141 9.12 -23.72 6.55
CA ASN A 141 10.00 -23.30 5.46
C ASN A 141 11.00 -22.21 5.92
N SER A 142 12.10 -22.09 5.17
CA SER A 142 13.04 -20.96 5.25
C SER A 142 12.94 -20.13 3.97
N LEU A 143 13.28 -18.85 4.03
CA LEU A 143 13.42 -18.00 2.85
C LEU A 143 14.68 -18.35 2.03
N LYS A 144 15.69 -19.01 2.65
CA LYS A 144 16.93 -19.40 1.97
C LYS A 144 16.62 -20.32 0.78
N ASN A 145 17.20 -20.01 -0.37
CA ASN A 145 17.05 -20.72 -1.65
C ASN A 145 15.64 -20.67 -2.26
N LYS A 146 14.70 -19.87 -1.72
CA LYS A 146 13.38 -19.68 -2.34
C LYS A 146 13.47 -18.77 -3.56
N ASN A 147 12.67 -19.06 -4.56
CA ASN A 147 12.49 -18.22 -5.73
C ASN A 147 11.40 -17.19 -5.43
N ILE A 148 11.79 -15.93 -5.41
CA ILE A 148 10.87 -14.80 -5.18
C ILE A 148 10.58 -14.11 -6.50
N PHE A 149 9.31 -13.96 -6.84
CA PHE A 149 8.89 -13.17 -7.98
C PHE A 149 8.25 -11.86 -7.52
N ILE A 150 8.82 -10.74 -7.92
CA ILE A 150 8.34 -9.40 -7.58
C ILE A 150 7.65 -8.80 -8.80
N ILE A 151 6.37 -8.46 -8.66
CA ILE A 151 5.57 -7.79 -9.68
C ILE A 151 5.54 -6.30 -9.36
N GLY A 152 6.19 -5.49 -10.22
CA GLY A 152 6.47 -4.08 -9.96
C GLY A 152 7.77 -3.88 -9.20
N PHE A 153 8.78 -3.32 -9.86
CA PHE A 153 10.15 -3.21 -9.34
C PHE A 153 10.59 -1.76 -9.14
N GLY A 154 9.65 -0.91 -8.70
CA GLY A 154 9.90 0.46 -8.27
C GLY A 154 10.64 0.51 -6.91
N ARG A 155 10.54 1.66 -6.20
CA ARG A 155 11.23 1.88 -4.91
C ARG A 155 10.98 0.76 -3.89
N ILE A 156 9.74 0.37 -3.68
CA ILE A 156 9.34 -0.68 -2.72
C ILE A 156 9.83 -2.04 -3.20
N GLY A 157 9.52 -2.42 -4.46
CA GLY A 157 9.90 -3.72 -5.01
C GLY A 157 11.40 -3.98 -4.97
N GLN A 158 12.24 -2.98 -5.29
CA GLN A 158 13.69 -3.07 -5.18
C GLN A 158 14.16 -3.27 -3.74
N LYS A 159 13.57 -2.55 -2.78
CA LYS A 159 13.93 -2.68 -1.37
C LYS A 159 13.51 -4.04 -0.80
N VAL A 160 12.32 -4.51 -1.14
CA VAL A 160 11.84 -5.87 -0.81
C VAL A 160 12.76 -6.93 -1.41
N GLY A 161 13.15 -6.75 -2.68
CA GLY A 161 14.11 -7.65 -3.34
C GLY A 161 15.45 -7.74 -2.60
N LYS A 162 16.00 -6.60 -2.15
CA LYS A 162 17.24 -6.56 -1.35
C LYS A 162 17.08 -7.34 -0.03
N TYR A 163 15.95 -7.17 0.66
CA TYR A 163 15.68 -7.90 1.90
C TYR A 163 15.58 -9.42 1.66
N PHE A 164 14.84 -9.87 0.64
CA PHE A 164 14.77 -11.28 0.30
C PHE A 164 16.16 -11.85 -0.05
N SER A 165 16.96 -11.11 -0.82
CA SER A 165 18.32 -11.52 -1.17
C SER A 165 19.22 -11.63 0.08
N PHE A 166 19.07 -10.74 1.06
CA PHE A 166 19.79 -10.83 2.34
C PHE A 166 19.47 -12.14 3.08
N PHE A 167 18.24 -12.64 3.00
CA PHE A 167 17.84 -13.95 3.55
C PHE A 167 18.26 -15.14 2.67
N GLY A 168 19.02 -14.90 1.60
CA GLY A 168 19.52 -15.95 0.70
C GLY A 168 18.51 -16.46 -0.30
N SER A 169 17.45 -15.71 -0.58
CA SER A 169 16.48 -16.01 -1.65
C SER A 169 17.04 -15.61 -3.03
N LYS A 170 16.53 -16.27 -4.08
CA LYS A 170 16.77 -15.90 -5.48
C LYS A 170 15.63 -14.99 -5.92
N VAL A 171 15.94 -13.76 -6.33
CA VAL A 171 14.92 -12.76 -6.70
C VAL A 171 14.89 -12.54 -8.19
N CYS A 172 13.71 -12.70 -8.79
CA CYS A 172 13.41 -12.20 -10.12
C CYS A 172 12.25 -11.21 -10.07
N TYR A 173 12.12 -10.37 -11.09
CA TYR A 173 11.10 -9.35 -11.15
C TYR A 173 10.52 -9.17 -12.55
N TYR A 174 9.29 -8.68 -12.59
CA TYR A 174 8.64 -8.15 -13.78
C TYR A 174 8.23 -6.69 -13.55
N ASP A 175 8.69 -5.83 -14.44
CA ASP A 175 8.25 -4.43 -14.51
C ASP A 175 8.40 -3.96 -15.96
N PRO A 176 7.32 -3.55 -16.64
CA PRO A 176 7.38 -3.14 -18.04
C PRO A 176 8.10 -1.78 -18.23
N TYR A 177 8.20 -0.97 -17.19
CA TYR A 177 8.75 0.39 -17.26
C TYR A 177 10.20 0.50 -16.78
N ILE A 178 10.71 -0.52 -16.07
CA ILE A 178 12.07 -0.51 -15.53
C ILE A 178 13.03 -1.19 -16.50
N GLU A 179 14.05 -0.47 -16.94
CA GLU A 179 15.14 -1.03 -17.73
C GLU A 179 16.16 -1.76 -16.83
N SER A 180 16.51 -2.99 -17.19
CA SER A 180 17.41 -3.84 -16.40
C SER A 180 18.82 -3.26 -16.20
N LYS A 181 19.30 -2.42 -17.12
CA LYS A 181 20.63 -1.77 -17.01
C LYS A 181 20.77 -0.86 -15.77
N ASN A 182 19.65 -0.41 -15.21
CA ASN A 182 19.61 0.46 -14.04
C ASN A 182 19.39 -0.30 -12.73
N ILE A 183 19.37 -1.63 -12.77
CA ILE A 183 19.09 -2.51 -11.65
C ILE A 183 20.32 -3.33 -11.30
N ASP A 184 20.54 -3.56 -10.01
CA ASP A 184 21.60 -4.41 -9.48
C ASP A 184 21.54 -5.83 -10.11
N ASN A 185 22.67 -6.33 -10.55
CA ASN A 185 22.82 -7.63 -11.24
C ASN A 185 22.41 -8.84 -10.39
N ILE A 186 22.20 -8.67 -9.10
CA ILE A 186 21.67 -9.74 -8.23
C ILE A 186 20.20 -10.06 -8.53
N PHE A 187 19.50 -9.20 -9.26
CA PHE A 187 18.11 -9.35 -9.64
C PHE A 187 17.96 -9.69 -11.11
N LYS A 188 17.17 -10.71 -11.43
CA LYS A 188 16.91 -11.12 -12.80
C LYS A 188 15.55 -10.56 -13.28
N LYS A 189 15.53 -9.74 -14.34
CA LYS A 189 14.30 -9.39 -15.04
C LYS A 189 13.81 -10.61 -15.82
N VAL A 190 12.51 -10.93 -15.73
CA VAL A 190 11.89 -12.07 -16.41
C VAL A 190 10.55 -11.64 -17.01
N GLU A 191 10.05 -12.43 -17.95
CA GLU A 191 8.69 -12.28 -18.44
C GLU A 191 7.68 -12.69 -17.36
N PHE A 192 6.51 -12.07 -17.37
CA PHE A 192 5.48 -12.26 -16.34
C PHE A 192 5.14 -13.74 -16.11
N LYS A 193 4.90 -14.47 -17.22
CA LYS A 193 4.59 -15.90 -17.16
C LYS A 193 5.76 -16.74 -16.62
N GLU A 194 7.00 -16.41 -16.99
CA GLU A 194 8.19 -17.09 -16.47
C GLU A 194 8.29 -16.93 -14.95
N GLY A 195 8.05 -15.70 -14.45
CA GLY A 195 8.05 -15.43 -13.03
C GLY A 195 7.01 -16.25 -12.26
N LEU A 196 5.78 -16.36 -12.77
CA LEU A 196 4.71 -17.15 -12.15
C LEU A 196 5.06 -18.64 -12.05
N LEU A 197 5.64 -19.22 -13.12
CA LEU A 197 5.97 -20.64 -13.19
C LEU A 197 7.05 -21.08 -12.20
N GLN A 198 7.96 -20.19 -11.81
CA GLN A 198 9.11 -20.56 -10.97
C GLN A 198 9.02 -20.08 -9.52
N ALA A 199 8.07 -19.22 -9.20
CA ALA A 199 7.98 -18.58 -7.89
C ALA A 199 7.55 -19.54 -6.77
N ASP A 200 8.23 -19.43 -5.62
CA ASP A 200 7.79 -19.97 -4.34
C ASP A 200 7.03 -18.91 -3.54
N ILE A 201 7.38 -17.63 -3.76
CA ILE A 201 6.69 -16.47 -3.17
C ILE A 201 6.51 -15.43 -4.26
N ILE A 202 5.29 -14.87 -4.37
CA ILE A 202 4.97 -13.76 -5.26
C ILE A 202 4.64 -12.54 -4.41
N SER A 203 5.32 -11.41 -4.68
CA SER A 203 5.12 -10.15 -3.96
C SER A 203 4.74 -9.03 -4.93
N ILE A 204 3.59 -8.40 -4.69
CA ILE A 204 3.02 -7.40 -5.61
C ILE A 204 3.29 -5.99 -5.09
N HIS A 205 4.01 -5.20 -5.90
CA HIS A 205 4.36 -3.79 -5.64
C HIS A 205 4.10 -2.92 -6.88
N SER A 206 3.13 -3.31 -7.70
CA SER A 206 2.76 -2.64 -8.94
C SER A 206 1.89 -1.41 -8.70
N SER A 207 2.01 -0.43 -9.57
CA SER A 207 1.09 0.72 -9.70
C SER A 207 0.10 0.56 -10.87
N SER A 208 0.05 -0.61 -11.52
CA SER A 208 -0.94 -0.91 -12.56
C SER A 208 -2.36 -0.69 -12.06
N LYS A 209 -3.26 -0.32 -12.95
CA LYS A 209 -4.71 -0.20 -12.66
C LYS A 209 -5.51 -1.45 -13.08
N SER A 210 -4.82 -2.55 -13.43
CA SER A 210 -5.44 -3.81 -13.87
C SER A 210 -5.30 -4.91 -12.83
N GLU A 211 -6.19 -5.90 -12.90
CA GLU A 211 -6.03 -7.19 -12.24
C GLU A 211 -4.77 -7.89 -12.81
N LEU A 212 -3.95 -8.43 -11.93
CA LEU A 212 -2.69 -9.10 -12.28
C LEU A 212 -2.72 -10.59 -12.01
N LEU A 213 -3.48 -11.02 -11.00
CA LEU A 213 -3.60 -12.43 -10.62
C LEU A 213 -5.07 -12.85 -10.60
N GLY A 214 -5.50 -13.55 -11.62
CA GLY A 214 -6.79 -14.21 -11.74
C GLY A 214 -6.64 -15.74 -11.89
N ASP A 215 -7.70 -16.43 -12.26
CA ASP A 215 -7.72 -17.88 -12.40
C ASP A 215 -6.66 -18.42 -13.37
N ALA A 216 -6.38 -17.69 -14.46
CA ALA A 216 -5.38 -18.09 -15.44
C ALA A 216 -3.98 -18.07 -14.85
N GLU A 217 -3.65 -17.04 -14.08
CA GLU A 217 -2.35 -16.87 -13.43
C GLU A 217 -2.15 -17.89 -12.30
N PHE A 218 -3.17 -18.14 -11.47
CA PHE A 218 -3.10 -19.18 -10.43
C PHE A 218 -2.83 -20.58 -11.00
N LYS A 219 -3.39 -20.92 -12.17
CA LYS A 219 -3.12 -22.20 -12.84
C LYS A 219 -1.65 -22.38 -13.26
N LEU A 220 -0.94 -21.28 -13.54
CA LEU A 220 0.47 -21.30 -13.93
C LEU A 220 1.41 -21.44 -12.74
N MET A 221 0.98 -21.05 -11.54
CA MET A 221 1.84 -21.03 -10.35
C MET A 221 2.18 -22.46 -9.89
N LYS A 222 3.26 -22.56 -9.13
CA LYS A 222 3.57 -23.78 -8.39
C LYS A 222 2.51 -24.04 -7.30
N ASP A 223 2.40 -25.31 -6.91
CA ASP A 223 1.67 -25.66 -5.72
C ASP A 223 2.38 -25.11 -4.46
N ASN A 224 1.60 -24.74 -3.46
CA ASN A 224 2.09 -24.16 -2.20
C ASN A 224 2.78 -22.77 -2.35
N VAL A 225 2.49 -22.01 -3.40
CA VAL A 225 2.98 -20.63 -3.52
C VAL A 225 2.45 -19.75 -2.40
N ILE A 226 3.27 -18.78 -1.95
CA ILE A 226 2.86 -17.74 -1.01
C ILE A 226 2.59 -16.44 -1.78
N ILE A 227 1.46 -15.79 -1.51
CA ILE A 227 1.06 -14.53 -2.16
C ILE A 227 1.14 -13.38 -1.15
N LEU A 228 1.82 -12.29 -1.52
CA LEU A 228 1.95 -11.08 -0.71
C LEU A 228 1.44 -9.87 -1.51
N ASN A 229 0.47 -9.13 -0.95
CA ASN A 229 -0.05 -7.93 -1.60
C ASN A 229 -0.24 -6.77 -0.61
N SER A 230 0.57 -5.73 -0.77
CA SER A 230 0.46 -4.44 -0.06
C SER A 230 0.34 -3.27 -1.03
N SER A 231 -0.01 -3.53 -2.28
CA SER A 231 -0.10 -2.50 -3.31
C SER A 231 -1.52 -2.02 -3.55
N ARG A 232 -2.37 -2.83 -4.19
CA ARG A 232 -3.80 -2.53 -4.41
C ARG A 232 -4.64 -3.80 -4.37
N GLY A 233 -5.84 -3.71 -3.78
CA GLY A 233 -6.76 -4.84 -3.66
C GLY A 233 -7.20 -5.41 -5.00
N TYR A 234 -7.39 -4.57 -6.02
CA TYR A 234 -7.83 -5.01 -7.34
C TYR A 234 -6.76 -5.76 -8.16
N HIS A 235 -5.50 -5.82 -7.70
CA HIS A 235 -4.46 -6.60 -8.38
C HIS A 235 -4.71 -8.10 -8.32
N ILE A 236 -5.49 -8.57 -7.36
CA ILE A 236 -5.81 -9.98 -7.21
C ILE A 236 -7.33 -10.16 -7.34
N ASN A 237 -7.74 -11.16 -8.12
CA ASN A 237 -9.11 -11.64 -8.09
C ASN A 237 -9.35 -12.34 -6.76
N GLU A 238 -10.18 -11.76 -5.91
CA GLU A 238 -10.37 -12.25 -4.54
C GLU A 238 -11.00 -13.64 -4.49
N LEU A 239 -11.96 -13.92 -5.39
CA LEU A 239 -12.59 -15.24 -5.48
C LEU A 239 -11.58 -16.31 -5.91
N ALA A 240 -10.75 -15.99 -6.92
CA ALA A 240 -9.68 -16.87 -7.35
C ALA A 240 -8.67 -17.13 -6.22
N LEU A 241 -8.26 -16.09 -5.49
CA LEU A 241 -7.37 -16.23 -4.34
C LEU A 241 -7.99 -17.13 -3.27
N PHE A 242 -9.24 -16.90 -2.90
CA PHE A 242 -9.97 -17.69 -1.90
C PHE A 242 -10.01 -19.18 -2.29
N GLN A 243 -10.39 -19.49 -3.52
CA GLN A 243 -10.45 -20.86 -4.01
C GLN A 243 -9.09 -21.55 -4.00
N ASN A 244 -8.03 -20.84 -4.41
CA ASN A 244 -6.67 -21.38 -4.46
C ASN A 244 -6.05 -21.55 -3.06
N LEU A 245 -6.40 -20.72 -2.08
CA LEU A 245 -6.03 -20.93 -0.68
C LEU A 245 -6.75 -22.12 -0.06
N LYS A 246 -8.05 -22.30 -0.36
CA LYS A 246 -8.87 -23.41 0.13
C LYS A 246 -8.41 -24.75 -0.44
N SER A 247 -8.05 -24.79 -1.73
CA SER A 247 -7.50 -26.00 -2.40
C SER A 247 -6.03 -26.26 -2.09
N LYS A 248 -5.33 -25.36 -1.38
CA LYS A 248 -3.89 -25.38 -1.10
C LYS A 248 -3.00 -25.26 -2.34
N LYS A 249 -3.51 -24.81 -3.48
CA LYS A 249 -2.70 -24.39 -4.63
C LYS A 249 -1.82 -23.20 -4.21
N ALA A 250 -2.38 -22.18 -3.57
CA ALA A 250 -1.64 -21.25 -2.75
C ALA A 250 -1.60 -21.76 -1.30
N SER A 251 -0.41 -21.86 -0.70
CA SER A 251 -0.29 -22.33 0.68
C SER A 251 -0.82 -21.33 1.68
N SER A 252 -0.56 -20.05 1.44
CA SER A 252 -0.94 -18.96 2.32
C SER A 252 -0.81 -17.61 1.62
N CYS A 253 -1.41 -16.57 2.20
CA CYS A 253 -1.25 -15.21 1.70
C CYS A 253 -1.11 -14.18 2.85
N TRP A 254 -0.56 -13.03 2.50
CA TRP A 254 -0.72 -11.79 3.26
C TRP A 254 -1.33 -10.72 2.35
N ILE A 255 -2.44 -10.15 2.80
CA ILE A 255 -3.18 -9.09 2.11
C ILE A 255 -3.34 -7.91 3.07
N ASP A 256 -2.77 -6.76 2.70
CA ASP A 256 -2.89 -5.50 3.45
C ASP A 256 -3.90 -4.53 2.82
N VAL A 257 -4.31 -4.80 1.57
CA VAL A 257 -5.16 -3.91 0.77
C VAL A 257 -6.29 -4.68 0.10
N PHE A 258 -7.49 -4.11 0.07
CA PHE A 258 -8.69 -4.78 -0.41
C PHE A 258 -9.42 -3.92 -1.46
N ARG A 259 -10.31 -4.53 -2.26
CA ARG A 259 -11.17 -3.79 -3.20
C ARG A 259 -12.14 -2.88 -2.47
N GLU A 260 -12.67 -3.38 -1.34
CA GLU A 260 -13.55 -2.62 -0.44
C GLU A 260 -12.91 -2.55 0.94
N GLU A 261 -12.80 -1.34 1.47
CA GLU A 261 -12.26 -1.07 2.80
C GLU A 261 -13.24 -0.19 3.60
N PRO A 262 -13.69 -0.61 4.81
CA PRO A 262 -13.25 -1.78 5.61
C PRO A 262 -13.67 -3.14 5.03
N TYR A 263 -12.73 -4.10 5.09
CA TYR A 263 -12.91 -5.43 4.51
C TYR A 263 -13.89 -6.31 5.29
N LYS A 264 -14.75 -7.04 4.56
CA LYS A 264 -15.76 -7.96 5.11
C LYS A 264 -15.90 -9.25 4.28
N GLY A 265 -14.97 -9.52 3.36
CA GLY A 265 -15.04 -10.66 2.44
C GLY A 265 -14.62 -11.99 3.07
N ASP A 266 -14.66 -13.04 2.26
CA ASP A 266 -14.53 -14.44 2.70
C ASP A 266 -13.12 -14.84 3.16
N LEU A 267 -12.07 -14.09 2.81
CA LEU A 267 -10.71 -14.40 3.25
C LEU A 267 -10.57 -14.42 4.79
N ILE A 268 -11.44 -13.72 5.52
CA ILE A 268 -11.46 -13.74 7.01
C ILE A 268 -11.73 -15.13 7.59
N THR A 269 -12.29 -16.04 6.80
CA THR A 269 -12.62 -17.41 7.24
C THR A 269 -11.45 -18.39 7.12
N LEU A 270 -10.32 -17.96 6.55
CA LEU A 270 -9.18 -18.81 6.22
C LEU A 270 -8.03 -18.60 7.23
N ASP A 271 -7.61 -19.67 7.90
CA ASP A 271 -6.46 -19.65 8.84
C ASP A 271 -5.09 -19.48 8.14
N ASN A 272 -5.02 -19.70 6.83
CA ASN A 272 -3.81 -19.52 6.02
C ASN A 272 -3.73 -18.14 5.32
N ALA A 273 -4.61 -17.22 5.71
CA ALA A 273 -4.57 -15.82 5.27
C ALA A 273 -4.20 -14.90 6.43
N ILE A 274 -3.09 -14.16 6.31
CA ILE A 274 -2.80 -13.03 7.19
C ILE A 274 -3.43 -11.80 6.54
N LEU A 275 -4.35 -11.16 7.25
CA LEU A 275 -5.06 -9.97 6.78
C LEU A 275 -4.73 -8.81 7.71
N THR A 276 -4.36 -7.66 7.13
CA THR A 276 -4.07 -6.44 7.89
C THR A 276 -4.85 -5.26 7.30
N PRO A 277 -5.35 -4.34 8.16
CA PRO A 277 -6.29 -3.30 7.71
C PRO A 277 -5.57 -2.08 7.11
N HIS A 278 -4.82 -2.29 6.01
CA HIS A 278 -4.09 -1.28 5.24
C HIS A 278 -3.12 -0.46 6.11
N ILE A 279 -2.26 -1.17 6.86
CA ILE A 279 -1.38 -0.58 7.89
C ILE A 279 0.11 -0.63 7.56
N SER A 280 0.51 -1.04 6.36
CA SER A 280 1.93 -1.17 6.01
C SER A 280 2.73 0.12 6.18
N THR A 281 2.07 1.29 6.14
CA THR A 281 2.70 2.61 6.39
C THR A 281 2.55 3.10 7.83
N TYR A 282 1.88 2.36 8.73
CA TYR A 282 1.52 2.83 10.08
C TYR A 282 2.66 2.62 11.10
N THR A 283 3.86 3.08 10.77
CA THR A 283 4.95 3.24 11.74
C THR A 283 5.08 4.71 12.16
N LYS A 284 5.58 4.98 13.37
CA LYS A 284 5.75 6.35 13.87
C LYS A 284 6.60 7.19 12.91
N ILE A 285 7.73 6.65 12.47
CA ILE A 285 8.65 7.33 11.56
C ILE A 285 7.98 7.60 10.21
N CYS A 286 7.41 6.59 9.58
CA CYS A 286 6.79 6.76 8.27
C CYS A 286 5.62 7.75 8.30
N ARG A 287 4.79 7.73 9.35
CA ARG A 287 3.67 8.69 9.49
C ARG A 287 4.18 10.12 9.63
N GLU A 288 5.14 10.37 10.52
CA GLU A 288 5.74 11.72 10.68
C GLU A 288 6.36 12.20 9.37
N GLU A 289 7.16 11.37 8.72
CA GLU A 289 7.83 11.72 7.46
C GLU A 289 6.84 11.99 6.32
N MET A 290 5.78 11.17 6.17
CA MET A 290 4.74 11.40 5.15
C MET A 290 4.01 12.73 5.39
N GLU A 291 3.63 13.01 6.62
CA GLU A 291 2.94 14.23 6.98
C GLU A 291 3.84 15.47 6.80
N MET A 292 5.12 15.38 7.18
CA MET A 292 6.11 16.43 6.94
C MET A 292 6.38 16.66 5.46
N GLN A 293 6.49 15.59 4.65
CA GLN A 293 6.67 15.71 3.21
C GLN A 293 5.42 16.36 2.56
N ALA A 294 4.22 15.99 3.00
CA ALA A 294 2.99 16.61 2.50
C ALA A 294 2.93 18.12 2.82
N VAL A 295 3.31 18.50 4.04
CA VAL A 295 3.43 19.92 4.41
C VAL A 295 4.45 20.63 3.55
N GLN A 296 5.65 20.06 3.37
CA GLN A 296 6.70 20.68 2.56
C GLN A 296 6.28 20.82 1.08
N ASN A 297 5.63 19.80 0.53
CA ASN A 297 5.09 19.84 -0.83
C ASN A 297 4.08 20.99 -0.99
N LEU A 298 3.17 21.12 -0.03
CA LEU A 298 2.19 22.22 -0.02
C LEU A 298 2.88 23.58 0.02
N LEU A 299 3.82 23.78 0.95
CA LEU A 299 4.53 25.04 1.11
C LEU A 299 5.37 25.42 -0.12
N ASN A 300 5.93 24.45 -0.82
CA ASN A 300 6.67 24.66 -2.06
C ASN A 300 5.76 24.99 -3.27
N ALA A 301 4.45 24.76 -3.13
CA ALA A 301 3.49 24.93 -4.20
C ALA A 301 2.73 26.27 -4.15
N ILE A 302 2.85 27.01 -3.05
CA ILE A 302 2.23 28.31 -2.77
C ILE A 302 3.28 29.41 -2.82
#